data_1849196ef1566a50ca57dd10c9580e17
#
_entry.id   1849196ef1566a50ca57dd10c9580e17
#
_cell.length_a   1.000
_cell.length_b   1.000
_cell.length_c   1.000
_cell.angle_alpha   90.00
_cell.angle_beta   90.00
_cell.angle_gamma   90.00
#
_symmetry.space_group_name_H-M   'P 1'
#
loop_
_entity.id
_entity.type
_entity.pdbx_description
1 polymer ?
#
loop_
_entity_poly.entity_id
_entity_poly.type
_entity_poly.pdbx_seq_one_letter_code
_entity_poly.pdbx_strand_id
1 'polypeptide(L)'
;TAVAVSTAQAAEPAPARQQELVHLVRQDCGSCHGMRLAGGLGPALLPARLADWPDESLVATILHGRPGTAMPGWQRFMNEAEAGWIVARLKQGFPEAD
;
A
#
# COMPACT_ATOMS: atom_id res chain seq x y z
N THR A 1 11.50 -7.62 28.34
CA THR A 1 10.58 -6.56 28.67
C THR A 1 10.46 -5.52 27.58
N ALA A 2 11.57 -5.14 26.97
CA ALA A 2 11.56 -4.16 25.88
C ALA A 2 11.25 -4.80 24.52
N VAL A 3 11.06 -6.09 24.50
CA VAL A 3 10.98 -6.85 23.25
C VAL A 3 9.76 -6.48 22.43
N ALA A 4 8.62 -6.25 23.08
CA ALA A 4 7.39 -5.96 22.35
C ALA A 4 7.48 -4.66 21.56
N VAL A 5 8.18 -3.67 22.08
CA VAL A 5 8.34 -2.39 21.42
C VAL A 5 9.17 -2.53 20.14
N SER A 6 10.23 -3.32 20.23
CA SER A 6 11.09 -3.54 19.08
C SER A 6 10.34 -4.17 17.91
N THR A 7 9.43 -5.08 18.22
CA THR A 7 8.69 -5.78 17.18
C THR A 7 7.84 -4.82 16.37
N ALA A 8 7.15 -3.89 17.03
CA ALA A 8 6.30 -2.94 16.34
C ALA A 8 7.11 -2.04 15.41
N GLN A 9 8.28 -1.61 15.86
CA GLN A 9 9.13 -0.75 15.05
C GLN A 9 9.75 -1.50 13.89
N ALA A 10 10.05 -2.77 14.09
CA ALA A 10 10.65 -3.58 13.03
C ALA A 10 9.70 -3.80 11.87
N ALA A 11 8.39 -3.59 12.08
CA ALA A 11 7.43 -3.76 11.01
C ALA A 11 7.42 -2.58 10.02
N GLU A 12 7.98 -1.44 10.42
CA GLU A 12 8.01 -0.28 9.53
C GLU A 12 9.23 -0.32 8.62
N PRO A 13 9.06 0.01 7.33
CA PRO A 13 10.21 0.11 6.44
C PRO A 13 11.13 1.26 6.85
N ALA A 14 12.42 1.13 6.53
CA ALA A 14 13.36 2.21 6.73
C ALA A 14 12.96 3.43 5.91
N PRO A 15 13.36 4.65 6.32
CA PRO A 15 12.96 5.86 5.61
C PRO A 15 13.28 5.85 4.11
N ALA A 16 14.44 5.36 3.72
CA ALA A 16 14.78 5.29 2.31
C ALA A 16 13.84 4.36 1.55
N ARG A 17 13.48 3.24 2.17
CA ARG A 17 12.54 2.30 1.56
C ARG A 17 11.13 2.90 1.51
N GLN A 18 10.75 3.68 2.51
CA GLN A 18 9.46 4.37 2.48
C GLN A 18 9.35 5.27 1.27
N GLN A 19 10.42 6.02 0.95
CA GLN A 19 10.42 6.86 -0.23
C GLN A 19 10.27 6.07 -1.52
N GLU A 20 10.94 4.91 -1.58
CA GLU A 20 10.80 4.03 -2.73
C GLU A 20 9.38 3.53 -2.88
N LEU A 21 8.75 3.16 -1.77
CA LEU A 21 7.38 2.65 -1.79
C LEU A 21 6.39 3.75 -2.19
N VAL A 22 6.58 4.97 -1.70
CA VAL A 22 5.74 6.10 -2.12
C VAL A 22 5.85 6.29 -3.62
N HIS A 23 7.06 6.26 -4.14
CA HIS A 23 7.29 6.44 -5.56
C HIS A 23 6.61 5.33 -6.37
N LEU A 24 6.76 4.08 -5.92
CA LEU A 24 6.16 2.94 -6.58
C LEU A 24 4.63 3.07 -6.61
N VAL A 25 4.03 3.43 -5.48
CA VAL A 25 2.57 3.59 -5.42
C VAL A 25 2.11 4.69 -6.36
N ARG A 26 2.79 5.83 -6.37
CA ARG A 26 2.40 6.94 -7.23
C ARG A 26 2.55 6.60 -8.71
N GLN A 27 3.61 5.89 -9.06
CA GLN A 27 3.89 5.56 -10.46
C GLN A 27 3.10 4.34 -10.92
N ASP A 28 3.21 3.24 -10.19
CA ASP A 28 2.70 1.96 -10.67
C ASP A 28 1.25 1.74 -10.28
N CYS A 29 0.89 1.97 -9.03
CA CYS A 29 -0.51 1.86 -8.63
C CYS A 29 -1.31 2.98 -9.28
N GLY A 30 -0.73 4.16 -9.32
CA GLY A 30 -1.40 5.33 -9.88
C GLY A 30 -1.70 5.20 -11.36
N SER A 31 -0.96 4.37 -12.09
CA SER A 31 -1.23 4.22 -13.52
C SER A 31 -2.63 3.66 -13.77
N CYS A 32 -3.16 2.85 -12.85
CA CYS A 32 -4.51 2.30 -12.96
C CYS A 32 -5.49 2.97 -12.02
N HIS A 33 -5.05 3.31 -10.79
CA HIS A 33 -5.92 3.88 -9.77
C HIS A 33 -5.97 5.41 -9.80
N GLY A 34 -5.32 6.02 -10.76
CA GLY A 34 -5.29 7.46 -10.93
C GLY A 34 -4.06 8.09 -10.30
N MET A 35 -3.56 9.14 -10.91
CA MET A 35 -2.33 9.80 -10.44
C MET A 35 -2.49 10.39 -9.05
N ARG A 36 -3.74 10.72 -8.66
CA ARG A 36 -4.05 11.17 -7.31
C ARG A 36 -4.72 10.07 -6.51
N LEU A 37 -4.72 8.85 -7.03
CA LEU A 37 -5.35 7.68 -6.40
C LEU A 37 -6.85 7.86 -6.19
N ALA A 38 -7.45 8.75 -6.96
CA ALA A 38 -8.87 9.06 -6.85
C ALA A 38 -9.73 8.27 -7.83
N GLY A 39 -9.11 7.33 -8.54
CA GLY A 39 -9.82 6.47 -9.48
C GLY A 39 -9.32 6.63 -10.90
N GLY A 40 -9.47 5.57 -11.67
CA GLY A 40 -9.06 5.49 -13.06
C GLY A 40 -9.58 4.19 -13.59
N LEU A 41 -8.73 3.39 -14.22
CA LEU A 41 -9.11 2.04 -14.60
C LEU A 41 -9.42 1.19 -13.37
N GLY A 42 -8.70 1.42 -12.26
CA GLY A 42 -9.02 0.80 -11.00
C GLY A 42 -9.80 1.75 -10.10
N PRO A 43 -10.36 1.23 -9.00
CA PRO A 43 -11.15 2.06 -8.08
C PRO A 43 -10.29 3.04 -7.31
N ALA A 44 -10.95 4.03 -6.69
CA ALA A 44 -10.27 5.02 -5.88
C ALA A 44 -9.59 4.37 -4.67
N LEU A 45 -8.42 4.86 -4.30
CA LEU A 45 -7.66 4.40 -3.13
C LEU A 45 -7.62 5.49 -2.06
N LEU A 46 -8.70 6.26 -1.94
CA LEU A 46 -8.80 7.32 -0.95
C LEU A 46 -9.26 6.75 0.39
N PRO A 47 -8.92 7.45 1.51
CA PRO A 47 -9.27 6.93 2.84
C PRO A 47 -10.72 6.55 3.01
N ALA A 48 -11.63 7.39 2.53
CA ALA A 48 -13.06 7.12 2.68
C ALA A 48 -13.48 5.84 1.97
N ARG A 49 -12.86 5.54 0.84
CA ARG A 49 -13.18 4.35 0.05
C ARG A 49 -12.66 3.08 0.72
N LEU A 50 -11.53 3.18 1.41
CA LEU A 50 -10.87 2.01 1.98
C LEU A 50 -11.20 1.79 3.45
N ALA A 51 -11.88 2.72 4.09
CA ALA A 51 -12.08 2.72 5.54
C ALA A 51 -12.72 1.43 6.05
N ASP A 52 -13.68 0.89 5.32
CA ASP A 52 -14.43 -0.28 5.77
C ASP A 52 -13.77 -1.61 5.39
N TRP A 53 -12.69 -1.57 4.64
CA TRP A 53 -12.01 -2.79 4.22
C TRP A 53 -10.99 -3.20 5.27
N PRO A 54 -10.95 -4.48 5.66
CA PRO A 54 -9.91 -4.96 6.58
C PRO A 54 -8.53 -4.78 5.97
N ASP A 55 -7.56 -4.39 6.81
CA ASP A 55 -6.19 -4.22 6.35
C ASP A 55 -5.65 -5.49 5.70
N GLU A 56 -5.96 -6.64 6.29
CA GLU A 56 -5.48 -7.92 5.78
C GLU A 56 -5.95 -8.18 4.36
N SER A 57 -7.19 -7.80 4.06
CA SER A 57 -7.73 -7.99 2.72
C SER A 57 -7.03 -7.10 1.71
N LEU A 58 -6.73 -5.88 2.11
CA LEU A 58 -6.04 -4.93 1.23
C LEU A 58 -4.60 -5.37 1.01
N VAL A 59 -3.92 -5.85 2.05
CA VAL A 59 -2.56 -6.37 1.93
C VAL A 59 -2.54 -7.55 0.98
N ALA A 60 -3.46 -8.48 1.13
CA ALA A 60 -3.52 -9.65 0.26
C ALA A 60 -3.76 -9.24 -1.19
N THR A 61 -4.59 -8.24 -1.41
CA THR A 61 -4.88 -7.75 -2.75
C THR A 61 -3.62 -7.15 -3.39
N ILE A 62 -2.83 -6.40 -2.63
CA ILE A 62 -1.60 -5.83 -3.15
C ILE A 62 -0.61 -6.94 -3.49
N LEU A 63 -0.40 -7.89 -2.58
CA LEU A 63 0.62 -8.90 -2.78
C LEU A 63 0.25 -9.90 -3.87
N HIS A 64 -1.01 -10.28 -3.94
CA HIS A 64 -1.40 -11.39 -4.82
C HIS A 64 -2.27 -10.97 -5.99
N GLY A 65 -2.69 -9.71 -6.03
CA GLY A 65 -3.57 -9.24 -7.08
C GLY A 65 -5.00 -9.72 -6.88
N ARG A 66 -5.83 -9.47 -7.87
CA ARG A 66 -7.22 -9.95 -7.86
C ARG A 66 -7.41 -10.87 -9.05
N PRO A 67 -7.53 -12.18 -8.81
CA PRO A 67 -7.70 -13.14 -9.91
C PRO A 67 -8.88 -12.77 -10.80
N GLY A 68 -8.69 -12.90 -12.10
CA GLY A 68 -9.73 -12.57 -13.05
C GLY A 68 -9.87 -11.09 -13.35
N THR A 69 -8.99 -10.24 -12.81
CA THR A 69 -8.99 -8.81 -13.08
C THR A 69 -7.61 -8.36 -13.53
N ALA A 70 -7.50 -7.09 -13.93
CA ALA A 70 -6.22 -6.53 -14.37
C ALA A 70 -5.27 -6.21 -13.22
N MET A 71 -5.71 -6.30 -11.97
CA MET A 71 -4.86 -6.00 -10.82
C MET A 71 -3.81 -7.08 -10.63
N PRO A 72 -2.52 -6.77 -10.84
CA PRO A 72 -1.46 -7.77 -10.65
C PRO A 72 -1.05 -7.86 -9.19
N GLY A 73 -0.34 -8.94 -8.84
CA GLY A 73 0.27 -9.05 -7.53
C GLY A 73 1.63 -8.38 -7.52
N TRP A 74 1.98 -7.80 -6.39
CA TRP A 74 3.21 -7.03 -6.24
C TRP A 74 4.21 -7.68 -5.28
N GLN A 75 4.01 -8.95 -4.92
CA GLN A 75 4.88 -9.62 -3.95
C GLN A 75 6.32 -9.73 -4.38
N ARG A 76 6.60 -9.56 -5.68
CA ARG A 76 7.98 -9.56 -6.18
C ARG A 76 8.74 -8.30 -5.78
N PHE A 77 8.01 -7.23 -5.49
CA PHE A 77 8.60 -5.91 -5.27
C PHE A 77 8.50 -5.45 -3.84
N MET A 78 7.74 -6.16 -2.99
CA MET A 78 7.57 -5.77 -1.60
C MET A 78 7.13 -6.97 -0.77
N ASN A 79 7.43 -6.91 0.53
CA ASN A 79 7.00 -7.94 1.45
C ASN A 79 5.70 -7.54 2.15
N GLU A 80 5.22 -8.43 3.02
CA GLU A 80 3.95 -8.22 3.70
C GLU A 80 3.98 -6.98 4.60
N ALA A 81 5.08 -6.76 5.31
CA ALA A 81 5.20 -5.59 6.19
C ALA A 81 5.16 -4.30 5.38
N GLU A 82 5.78 -4.29 4.21
CA GLU A 82 5.77 -3.12 3.34
C GLU A 82 4.39 -2.87 2.77
N ALA A 83 3.69 -3.93 2.35
CA ALA A 83 2.32 -3.79 1.88
C ALA A 83 1.41 -3.28 2.99
N GLY A 84 1.62 -3.75 4.23
CA GLY A 84 0.87 -3.25 5.38
C GLY A 84 1.11 -1.78 5.63
N TRP A 85 2.36 -1.33 5.47
CA TRP A 85 2.68 0.08 5.62
C TRP A 85 1.95 0.91 4.55
N ILE A 86 1.93 0.42 3.31
CA ILE A 86 1.22 1.11 2.23
C ILE A 86 -0.27 1.21 2.55
N VAL A 87 -0.89 0.12 3.01
CA VAL A 87 -2.31 0.13 3.36
C VAL A 87 -2.60 1.15 4.45
N ALA A 88 -1.75 1.19 5.49
CA ALA A 88 -1.94 2.16 6.57
C ALA A 88 -1.85 3.59 6.05
N ARG A 89 -0.91 3.85 5.14
CA ARG A 89 -0.77 5.19 4.56
C ARG A 89 -1.94 5.53 3.66
N LEU A 90 -2.43 4.58 2.87
CA LEU A 90 -3.59 4.82 2.02
C LEU A 90 -4.81 5.20 2.85
N LYS A 91 -4.99 4.55 3.99
CA LYS A 91 -6.13 4.85 4.86
C LYS A 91 -6.00 6.17 5.59
N GLN A 92 -4.79 6.69 5.73
CA GLN A 92 -4.52 7.97 6.37
C GLN A 92 -4.47 9.12 5.37
N GLY A 93 -4.44 8.83 4.10
CA GLY A 93 -4.15 9.80 3.07
C GLY A 93 -2.73 9.64 2.61
N PHE A 94 -2.54 9.14 1.39
CA PHE A 94 -1.21 8.76 0.92
C PHE A 94 -0.35 9.99 0.65
N PRO A 95 0.92 9.99 1.05
CA PRO A 95 1.78 11.16 0.86
C PRO A 95 2.02 11.44 -0.62
N GLU A 96 2.20 12.72 -0.93
CA GLU A 96 2.53 13.12 -2.29
C GLU A 96 3.95 12.71 -2.61
N ALA A 97 4.17 12.26 -3.84
CA ALA A 97 5.51 11.95 -4.30
C ALA A 97 6.15 13.22 -4.80
N ASP A 98 7.40 13.44 -4.46
CA ASP A 98 8.14 14.62 -4.92
C ASP A 98 8.91 14.32 -6.18
#